data_9922cb35ca2a3cff0a6d81924f557b09
#
_entry.id   9922cb35ca2a3cff0a6d81924f557b09
#
_cell.length_a   1.000
_cell.length_b   1.000
_cell.length_c   1.000
_cell.angle_alpha   90.00
_cell.angle_beta   90.00
_cell.angle_gamma   90.00
#
_symmetry.space_group_name_H-M   'P 1'
#
loop_
_entity.id
_entity.type
_entity.pdbx_description
1 polymer ?
#
loop_
_entity_poly.entity_id
_entity_poly.type
_entity_poly.pdbx_seq_one_letter_code
_entity_poly.pdbx_strand_id
1 'polypeptide(L)'
;MKRELLLEKIEEYKALMPWFVLEYYQSKLSVPYSFTTLYEYLKEYKRFFDWLIDSGISDADDIASIDIKTLENLTKKDMESFVLYLRERPSLNTYSKKQGVSQTTINRTLSALSSLYKYLTEEVEGPDGEPYFYRNVMKKVSTKKKKETLAARAENIKQKLFLGDETMEFLDYVENEYEVKLSNRAKSSFYKNKERDLAIIALLLASGVRLSEAVNLDLKDINLKMMVIDVTRKGGKRDSVNVASFAKPYLENYLSIRDKRYKAEKQDVALFLTEYRGVPNRIDASSIEKMVAKYSQDFKIRVTPHKLRHTLATRLYDATKSQVLVSHQLGHASTQVTDLYTHIVNDEQKNALDNL
;
A
#
# COMPACT_ATOMS: atom_id res chain seq x y z
N MET A 1 -6.38 9.09 -1.28
CA MET A 1 -7.53 9.70 -1.97
C MET A 1 -8.67 9.79 -0.97
N LYS A 2 -9.33 10.95 -0.85
CA LYS A 2 -10.49 11.08 0.03
C LYS A 2 -11.60 10.11 -0.41
N ARG A 3 -12.40 9.60 0.53
CA ARG A 3 -13.43 8.59 0.25
C ARG A 3 -14.45 9.07 -0.77
N GLU A 4 -14.88 10.32 -0.66
CA GLU A 4 -15.84 10.95 -1.59
C GLU A 4 -15.33 10.95 -3.02
N LEU A 5 -14.10 11.44 -3.24
CA LEU A 5 -13.45 11.43 -4.56
C LEU A 5 -13.24 10.00 -5.10
N LEU A 6 -13.02 9.01 -4.22
CA LEU A 6 -12.90 7.62 -4.64
C LEU A 6 -14.24 7.08 -5.14
N LEU A 7 -15.33 7.39 -4.44
CA LEU A 7 -16.68 6.97 -4.83
C LEU A 7 -17.10 7.64 -6.14
N GLU A 8 -16.84 8.93 -6.30
CA GLU A 8 -17.10 9.66 -7.55
C GLU A 8 -16.39 8.99 -8.73
N LYS A 9 -15.09 8.69 -8.58
CA LYS A 9 -14.33 8.00 -9.62
C LYS A 9 -14.83 6.58 -9.90
N ILE A 10 -15.33 5.87 -8.90
CA ILE A 10 -15.94 4.56 -9.11
C ILE A 10 -17.17 4.69 -10.00
N GLU A 11 -18.04 5.68 -9.74
CA GLU A 11 -19.24 5.90 -10.56
C GLU A 11 -18.86 6.28 -12.01
N GLU A 12 -17.83 7.10 -12.22
CA GLU A 12 -17.30 7.40 -13.56
C GLU A 12 -16.89 6.13 -14.31
N TYR A 13 -16.18 5.21 -13.66
CA TYR A 13 -15.77 3.95 -14.29
C TYR A 13 -16.94 3.00 -14.51
N LYS A 14 -17.88 2.92 -13.57
CA LYS A 14 -19.08 2.08 -13.70
C LYS A 14 -19.92 2.46 -14.90
N ALA A 15 -20.06 3.76 -15.18
CA ALA A 15 -20.81 4.27 -16.34
C ALA A 15 -20.24 3.77 -17.68
N LEU A 16 -18.99 3.33 -17.72
CA LEU A 16 -18.33 2.81 -18.92
C LEU A 16 -18.40 1.27 -19.02
N MET A 17 -18.85 0.56 -17.98
CA MET A 17 -18.71 -0.90 -17.92
C MET A 17 -19.92 -1.63 -18.52
N PRO A 18 -19.69 -2.83 -19.10
CA PRO A 18 -20.76 -3.72 -19.50
C PRO A 18 -21.57 -4.18 -18.28
N TRP A 19 -22.83 -4.55 -18.50
CA TRP A 19 -23.75 -4.96 -17.44
C TRP A 19 -23.22 -6.06 -16.50
N PHE A 20 -22.53 -7.06 -17.03
CA PHE A 20 -21.99 -8.18 -16.24
C PHE A 20 -20.86 -7.74 -15.30
N VAL A 21 -20.14 -6.65 -15.61
CA VAL A 21 -19.16 -6.05 -14.69
C VAL A 21 -19.86 -5.26 -13.58
N LEU A 22 -20.98 -4.60 -13.89
CA LEU A 22 -21.78 -3.91 -12.88
C LEU A 22 -22.38 -4.90 -11.89
N GLU A 23 -22.84 -6.03 -12.38
CA GLU A 23 -23.35 -7.13 -11.56
C GLU A 23 -22.24 -7.74 -10.68
N TYR A 24 -21.06 -8.02 -11.26
CA TYR A 24 -19.88 -8.42 -10.50
C TYR A 24 -19.56 -7.40 -9.40
N TYR A 25 -19.55 -6.11 -9.73
CA TYR A 25 -19.27 -5.06 -8.75
C TYR A 25 -20.26 -5.08 -7.59
N GLN A 26 -21.55 -5.22 -7.89
CA GLN A 26 -22.61 -5.30 -6.89
C GLN A 26 -22.46 -6.55 -6.00
N SER A 27 -22.15 -7.69 -6.60
CA SER A 27 -21.86 -8.93 -5.87
C SER A 27 -20.67 -8.76 -4.91
N LYS A 28 -19.60 -8.08 -5.34
CA LYS A 28 -18.41 -7.86 -4.49
C LYS A 28 -18.61 -6.82 -3.39
N LEU A 29 -19.65 -6.01 -3.45
CA LEU A 29 -20.07 -5.15 -2.32
C LEU A 29 -20.70 -5.96 -1.18
N SER A 30 -21.33 -7.11 -1.46
CA SER A 30 -21.92 -7.98 -0.43
C SER A 30 -20.86 -8.73 0.40
N VAL A 31 -19.63 -8.79 -0.08
CA VAL A 31 -18.46 -9.36 0.62
C VAL A 31 -17.46 -8.25 0.94
N PRO A 32 -16.54 -8.41 1.92
CA PRO A 32 -15.71 -7.31 2.41
C PRO A 32 -14.58 -6.90 1.45
N TYR A 33 -14.93 -6.61 0.17
CA TYR A 33 -14.02 -5.95 -0.73
C TYR A 33 -13.90 -4.47 -0.41
N SER A 34 -12.67 -3.94 -0.40
CA SER A 34 -12.47 -2.51 -0.23
C SER A 34 -12.83 -1.75 -1.51
N PHE A 35 -13.43 -0.56 -1.38
CA PHE A 35 -13.68 0.33 -2.51
C PHE A 35 -12.42 0.62 -3.33
N THR A 36 -11.26 0.71 -2.69
CA THR A 36 -9.97 0.87 -3.38
C THR A 36 -9.65 -0.32 -4.27
N THR A 37 -9.90 -1.55 -3.81
CA THR A 37 -9.70 -2.76 -4.62
C THR A 37 -10.63 -2.78 -5.82
N LEU A 38 -11.91 -2.48 -5.60
CA LEU A 38 -12.91 -2.44 -6.68
C LEU A 38 -12.58 -1.35 -7.71
N TYR A 39 -12.17 -0.17 -7.26
CA TYR A 39 -11.70 0.90 -8.14
C TYR A 39 -10.51 0.48 -9.00
N GLU A 40 -9.49 -0.14 -8.39
CA GLU A 40 -8.33 -0.65 -9.15
C GLU A 40 -8.76 -1.74 -10.15
N TYR A 41 -9.71 -2.60 -9.80
CA TYR A 41 -10.22 -3.63 -10.71
C TYR A 41 -10.98 -3.01 -11.89
N LEU A 42 -11.85 -2.03 -11.67
CA LEU A 42 -12.56 -1.32 -12.74
C LEU A 42 -11.58 -0.68 -13.74
N LYS A 43 -10.47 -0.11 -13.25
CA LYS A 43 -9.40 0.42 -14.12
C LYS A 43 -8.75 -0.65 -14.98
N GLU A 44 -8.52 -1.83 -14.40
CA GLU A 44 -7.94 -2.95 -15.14
C GLU A 44 -8.94 -3.52 -16.16
N TYR A 45 -10.25 -3.56 -15.82
CA TYR A 45 -11.30 -3.98 -16.74
C TYR A 45 -11.43 -3.00 -17.92
N LYS A 46 -11.46 -1.68 -17.65
CA LYS A 46 -11.47 -0.68 -18.72
C LYS A 46 -10.33 -0.92 -19.70
N ARG A 47 -9.11 -1.10 -19.19
CA ARG A 47 -7.93 -1.34 -20.03
C ARG A 47 -8.05 -2.60 -20.88
N PHE A 48 -8.59 -3.66 -20.29
CA PHE A 48 -8.78 -4.92 -20.98
C PHE A 48 -9.83 -4.81 -22.08
N PHE A 49 -10.93 -4.15 -21.81
CA PHE A 49 -12.00 -3.96 -22.77
C PHE A 49 -11.62 -2.99 -23.90
N ASP A 50 -10.90 -1.90 -23.60
CA ASP A 50 -10.29 -1.05 -24.62
C ASP A 50 -9.44 -1.90 -25.59
N TRP A 51 -8.59 -2.77 -25.04
CA TRP A 51 -7.74 -3.64 -25.85
C TRP A 51 -8.55 -4.64 -26.68
N LEU A 52 -9.64 -5.21 -26.18
CA LEU A 52 -10.50 -6.11 -26.95
C LEU A 52 -11.09 -5.43 -28.21
N ILE A 53 -11.51 -4.18 -28.07
CA ILE A 53 -12.01 -3.37 -29.17
C ILE A 53 -10.87 -3.00 -30.14
N ASP A 54 -9.80 -2.43 -29.62
CA ASP A 54 -8.64 -1.96 -30.40
C ASP A 54 -7.96 -3.08 -31.20
N SER A 55 -8.03 -4.32 -30.70
CA SER A 55 -7.45 -5.50 -31.39
C SER A 55 -8.43 -6.22 -32.32
N GLY A 56 -9.69 -5.75 -32.43
CA GLY A 56 -10.71 -6.35 -33.28
C GLY A 56 -11.21 -7.72 -32.78
N ILE A 57 -11.01 -8.02 -31.47
CA ILE A 57 -11.57 -9.24 -30.83
C ILE A 57 -13.04 -9.02 -30.50
N SER A 58 -13.41 -7.78 -30.21
CA SER A 58 -14.80 -7.35 -30.04
C SER A 58 -15.17 -6.35 -31.12
N ASP A 59 -16.32 -6.56 -31.76
CA ASP A 59 -16.90 -5.63 -32.74
C ASP A 59 -17.77 -4.54 -32.08
N ALA A 60 -17.73 -4.41 -30.75
CA ALA A 60 -18.50 -3.43 -30.00
C ALA A 60 -18.01 -2.01 -30.29
N ASP A 61 -18.94 -1.06 -30.41
CA ASP A 61 -18.62 0.36 -30.63
C ASP A 61 -18.01 1.01 -29.38
N ASP A 62 -18.39 0.53 -28.21
CA ASP A 62 -17.89 0.99 -26.91
C ASP A 62 -17.80 -0.15 -25.89
N ILE A 63 -17.17 0.13 -24.74
CA ILE A 63 -16.99 -0.86 -23.68
C ILE A 63 -18.32 -1.36 -23.11
N ALA A 64 -19.31 -0.49 -22.96
CA ALA A 64 -20.59 -0.84 -22.34
C ALA A 64 -21.41 -1.83 -23.18
N SER A 65 -21.19 -1.83 -24.51
CA SER A 65 -21.86 -2.71 -25.47
C SER A 65 -21.15 -4.05 -25.71
N ILE A 66 -20.02 -4.32 -25.04
CA ILE A 66 -19.32 -5.61 -25.17
C ILE A 66 -20.22 -6.75 -24.69
N ASP A 67 -20.48 -7.72 -25.58
CA ASP A 67 -21.25 -8.92 -25.28
C ASP A 67 -20.42 -9.86 -24.38
N ILE A 68 -21.07 -10.49 -23.41
CA ILE A 68 -20.50 -11.51 -22.52
C ILE A 68 -19.91 -12.69 -23.30
N LYS A 69 -20.48 -13.01 -24.45
CA LYS A 69 -19.98 -14.05 -25.37
C LYS A 69 -18.56 -13.78 -25.87
N THR A 70 -18.16 -12.49 -25.94
CA THR A 70 -16.77 -12.14 -26.25
C THR A 70 -15.84 -12.75 -25.22
N LEU A 71 -16.18 -12.68 -23.93
CA LEU A 71 -15.37 -13.26 -22.84
C LEU A 71 -15.38 -14.78 -22.86
N GLU A 72 -16.54 -15.38 -23.12
CA GLU A 72 -16.69 -16.84 -23.26
C GLU A 72 -15.78 -17.43 -24.35
N ASN A 73 -15.72 -16.75 -25.51
CA ASN A 73 -15.00 -17.19 -26.69
C ASN A 73 -13.49 -16.92 -26.65
N LEU A 74 -13.00 -16.10 -25.74
CA LEU A 74 -11.57 -15.78 -25.63
C LEU A 74 -10.72 -17.04 -25.52
N THR A 75 -9.66 -17.09 -26.31
CA THR A 75 -8.71 -18.19 -26.29
C THR A 75 -7.52 -17.87 -25.37
N LYS A 76 -6.76 -18.92 -25.03
CA LYS A 76 -5.47 -18.72 -24.32
C LYS A 76 -4.53 -17.81 -25.12
N LYS A 77 -4.55 -17.93 -26.46
CA LYS A 77 -3.71 -17.12 -27.37
C LYS A 77 -4.06 -15.64 -27.28
N ASP A 78 -5.35 -15.30 -27.19
CA ASP A 78 -5.78 -13.91 -27.04
C ASP A 78 -5.28 -13.33 -25.72
N MET A 79 -5.38 -14.10 -24.62
CA MET A 79 -4.86 -13.69 -23.32
C MET A 79 -3.32 -13.54 -23.30
N GLU A 80 -2.60 -14.40 -24.02
CA GLU A 80 -1.16 -14.28 -24.21
C GLU A 80 -0.82 -13.00 -25.00
N SER A 81 -1.59 -12.68 -26.06
CA SER A 81 -1.47 -11.43 -26.81
C SER A 81 -1.74 -10.18 -25.95
N PHE A 82 -2.74 -10.25 -25.08
CA PHE A 82 -2.99 -9.17 -24.11
C PHE A 82 -1.80 -8.97 -23.15
N VAL A 83 -1.19 -10.05 -22.66
CA VAL A 83 0.00 -9.96 -21.80
C VAL A 83 1.17 -9.34 -22.56
N LEU A 84 1.36 -9.66 -23.84
CA LEU A 84 2.39 -9.02 -24.69
C LEU A 84 2.10 -7.53 -24.87
N TYR A 85 0.86 -7.16 -25.18
CA TYR A 85 0.43 -5.76 -25.24
C TYR A 85 0.78 -5.01 -23.93
N LEU A 86 0.50 -5.58 -22.75
CA LEU A 86 0.85 -4.94 -21.48
C LEU A 86 2.36 -4.76 -21.28
N ARG A 87 3.18 -5.65 -21.82
CA ARG A 87 4.65 -5.58 -21.75
C ARG A 87 5.24 -4.52 -22.68
N GLU A 88 4.60 -4.27 -23.81
CA GLU A 88 5.13 -3.42 -24.88
C GLU A 88 4.55 -2.00 -24.87
N ARG A 89 3.39 -1.81 -24.25
CA ARG A 89 2.71 -0.52 -24.24
C ARG A 89 3.59 0.59 -23.67
N PRO A 90 3.49 1.82 -24.18
CA PRO A 90 4.20 2.98 -23.62
C PRO A 90 3.80 3.21 -22.16
N SER A 91 4.78 3.58 -21.33
CA SER A 91 4.47 4.03 -19.97
C SER A 91 3.69 5.35 -20.05
N LEU A 92 2.56 5.44 -19.34
CA LEU A 92 1.81 6.71 -19.20
C LEU A 92 2.58 7.76 -18.39
N ASN A 93 3.70 7.39 -17.79
CA ASN A 93 4.57 8.31 -17.08
C ASN A 93 5.55 8.95 -18.04
N THR A 94 5.28 10.21 -18.43
CA THR A 94 6.11 11.03 -19.33
C THR A 94 7.58 11.16 -18.89
N TYR A 95 7.88 10.93 -17.63
CA TYR A 95 9.24 10.96 -17.07
C TYR A 95 9.94 9.58 -17.10
N SER A 96 9.25 8.51 -17.48
CA SER A 96 9.81 7.16 -17.55
C SER A 96 10.01 6.73 -19.00
N LYS A 97 11.28 6.61 -19.43
CA LYS A 97 11.64 6.02 -20.74
C LYS A 97 11.44 4.50 -20.80
N LYS A 98 10.85 3.87 -19.75
CA LYS A 98 10.62 2.43 -19.74
C LYS A 98 9.40 2.08 -20.59
N GLN A 99 9.59 1.24 -21.58
CA GLN A 99 8.51 0.57 -22.30
C GLN A 99 7.87 -0.49 -21.39
N GLY A 100 6.56 -0.63 -21.48
CA GLY A 100 5.80 -1.63 -20.78
C GLY A 100 5.51 -1.34 -19.30
N VAL A 101 4.74 -2.21 -18.69
CA VAL A 101 4.45 -2.17 -17.26
C VAL A 101 5.23 -3.27 -16.50
N SER A 102 5.41 -3.07 -15.20
CA SER A 102 6.11 -4.04 -14.37
C SER A 102 5.36 -5.38 -14.31
N GLN A 103 6.09 -6.48 -14.08
CA GLN A 103 5.47 -7.81 -13.89
C GLN A 103 4.44 -7.79 -12.74
N THR A 104 4.67 -6.99 -11.70
CA THR A 104 3.70 -6.81 -10.59
C THR A 104 2.39 -6.18 -11.09
N THR A 105 2.47 -5.21 -11.99
CA THR A 105 1.28 -4.59 -12.60
C THR A 105 0.55 -5.59 -13.49
N ILE A 106 1.28 -6.35 -14.32
CA ILE A 106 0.69 -7.42 -15.14
C ILE A 106 -0.04 -8.44 -14.26
N ASN A 107 0.61 -8.93 -13.19
CA ASN A 107 -0.02 -9.87 -12.27
C ASN A 107 -1.27 -9.29 -11.60
N ARG A 108 -1.30 -7.99 -11.28
CA ARG A 108 -2.47 -7.32 -10.73
C ARG A 108 -3.62 -7.30 -11.75
N THR A 109 -3.34 -6.94 -12.99
CA THR A 109 -4.32 -6.97 -14.09
C THR A 109 -4.90 -8.37 -14.26
N LEU A 110 -4.04 -9.40 -14.31
CA LEU A 110 -4.49 -10.79 -14.45
C LEU A 110 -5.28 -11.26 -13.22
N SER A 111 -4.95 -10.78 -12.01
CA SER A 111 -5.73 -11.10 -10.81
C SER A 111 -7.12 -10.47 -10.84
N ALA A 112 -7.27 -9.24 -11.36
CA ALA A 112 -8.56 -8.61 -11.55
C ALA A 112 -9.42 -9.41 -12.55
N LEU A 113 -8.85 -9.78 -13.71
CA LEU A 113 -9.54 -10.58 -14.72
C LEU A 113 -9.89 -11.98 -14.18
N SER A 114 -8.99 -12.62 -13.43
CA SER A 114 -9.28 -13.91 -12.80
C SER A 114 -10.45 -13.84 -11.83
N SER A 115 -10.59 -12.71 -11.10
CA SER A 115 -11.72 -12.49 -10.19
C SER A 115 -13.05 -12.32 -10.94
N LEU A 116 -13.04 -11.58 -12.06
CA LEU A 116 -14.22 -11.44 -12.92
C LEU A 116 -14.62 -12.79 -13.55
N TYR A 117 -13.67 -13.50 -14.14
CA TYR A 117 -13.93 -14.81 -14.73
C TYR A 117 -14.43 -15.83 -13.71
N LYS A 118 -13.87 -15.84 -12.51
CA LYS A 118 -14.37 -16.70 -11.43
C LYS A 118 -15.82 -16.41 -11.09
N TYR A 119 -16.20 -15.12 -11.02
CA TYR A 119 -17.58 -14.72 -10.80
C TYR A 119 -18.50 -15.26 -11.92
N LEU A 120 -18.15 -14.98 -13.18
CA LEU A 120 -18.98 -15.31 -14.34
C LEU A 120 -19.11 -16.84 -14.59
N THR A 121 -18.15 -17.65 -14.09
CA THR A 121 -18.09 -19.10 -14.35
C THR A 121 -18.38 -19.97 -13.13
N GLU A 122 -18.43 -19.39 -11.91
CA GLU A 122 -18.52 -20.19 -10.68
C GLU A 122 -19.40 -19.57 -9.59
N GLU A 123 -19.53 -18.24 -9.53
CA GLU A 123 -20.14 -17.56 -8.37
C GLU A 123 -21.53 -16.98 -8.69
N VAL A 124 -21.82 -16.69 -9.96
CA VAL A 124 -23.11 -16.14 -10.39
C VAL A 124 -24.10 -17.25 -10.71
N GLU A 125 -25.37 -17.00 -10.39
CA GLU A 125 -26.50 -17.80 -10.85
C GLU A 125 -27.27 -16.97 -11.88
N GLY A 126 -27.25 -17.41 -13.14
CA GLY A 126 -28.05 -16.83 -14.21
C GLY A 126 -29.56 -17.15 -14.08
N PRO A 127 -30.39 -16.71 -15.01
CA PRO A 127 -31.84 -16.93 -14.96
C PRO A 127 -32.26 -18.40 -14.92
N ASP A 128 -31.39 -19.30 -15.38
CA ASP A 128 -31.56 -20.76 -15.40
C ASP A 128 -30.91 -21.48 -14.20
N GLY A 129 -30.33 -20.72 -13.28
CA GLY A 129 -29.60 -21.26 -12.11
C GLY A 129 -28.17 -21.70 -12.40
N GLU A 130 -27.71 -21.50 -13.64
CA GLU A 130 -26.37 -21.88 -14.08
C GLU A 130 -25.47 -20.65 -14.20
N PRO A 131 -24.12 -20.80 -14.19
CA PRO A 131 -23.22 -19.68 -14.47
C PRO A 131 -23.40 -19.21 -15.93
N TYR A 132 -23.00 -17.97 -16.23
CA TYR A 132 -23.14 -17.41 -17.57
C TYR A 132 -22.42 -18.21 -18.65
N PHE A 133 -21.30 -18.83 -18.30
CA PHE A 133 -20.56 -19.79 -19.13
C PHE A 133 -19.58 -20.60 -18.25
N TYR A 134 -19.13 -21.75 -18.75
CA TYR A 134 -18.33 -22.70 -17.96
C TYR A 134 -16.83 -22.58 -18.17
N ARG A 135 -16.41 -22.00 -19.30
CA ARG A 135 -15.01 -21.96 -19.68
C ARG A 135 -14.28 -20.78 -19.08
N ASN A 136 -13.44 -21.03 -18.09
CA ASN A 136 -12.57 -20.02 -17.50
C ASN A 136 -11.17 -20.04 -18.16
N VAL A 137 -10.94 -19.15 -19.13
CA VAL A 137 -9.66 -19.04 -19.83
C VAL A 137 -8.52 -18.62 -18.91
N MET A 138 -8.82 -17.87 -17.85
CA MET A 138 -7.81 -17.39 -16.90
C MET A 138 -7.11 -18.54 -16.15
N LYS A 139 -7.75 -19.70 -15.99
CA LYS A 139 -7.12 -20.89 -15.42
C LYS A 139 -5.95 -21.43 -16.27
N LYS A 140 -5.87 -21.04 -17.55
CA LYS A 140 -4.80 -21.43 -18.49
C LYS A 140 -3.71 -20.37 -18.62
N VAL A 141 -3.87 -19.20 -18.00
CA VAL A 141 -2.92 -18.10 -18.08
C VAL A 141 -1.93 -18.19 -16.92
N SER A 142 -0.66 -18.42 -17.26
CA SER A 142 0.39 -18.54 -16.25
C SER A 142 0.88 -17.18 -15.77
N THR A 143 0.71 -16.89 -14.48
CA THR A 143 1.36 -15.78 -13.81
C THR A 143 2.74 -16.21 -13.29
N LYS A 144 3.78 -16.12 -14.12
CA LYS A 144 5.14 -16.39 -13.63
C LYS A 144 5.57 -15.27 -12.67
N LYS A 145 5.67 -15.58 -11.38
CA LYS A 145 6.43 -14.74 -10.44
C LYS A 145 7.91 -14.99 -10.69
N LYS A 146 8.72 -13.93 -10.82
CA LYS A 146 10.17 -14.07 -10.63
C LYS A 146 10.36 -14.71 -9.26
N LYS A 147 10.88 -15.91 -9.19
CA LYS A 147 11.22 -16.57 -7.94
C LYS A 147 12.53 -15.95 -7.44
N GLU A 148 12.43 -14.85 -6.72
CA GLU A 148 13.52 -14.36 -5.87
C GLU A 148 13.54 -15.25 -4.63
N THR A 149 14.70 -15.76 -4.27
CA THR A 149 14.85 -16.54 -3.03
C THR A 149 14.60 -15.62 -1.82
N LEU A 150 14.15 -16.19 -0.70
CA LEU A 150 13.95 -15.41 0.52
C LEU A 150 15.26 -14.71 0.96
N ALA A 151 16.40 -15.36 0.80
CA ALA A 151 17.72 -14.80 1.10
C ALA A 151 18.03 -13.58 0.21
N ALA A 152 17.87 -13.68 -1.11
CA ALA A 152 18.08 -12.55 -2.02
C ALA A 152 17.15 -11.38 -1.72
N ARG A 153 15.88 -11.68 -1.39
CA ARG A 153 14.91 -10.67 -0.98
C ARG A 153 15.27 -10.03 0.36
N ALA A 154 15.76 -10.82 1.32
CA ALA A 154 16.22 -10.34 2.62
C ALA A 154 17.37 -9.36 2.45
N GLU A 155 18.39 -9.70 1.64
CA GLU A 155 19.55 -8.84 1.38
C GLU A 155 19.14 -7.52 0.70
N ASN A 156 18.29 -7.57 -0.33
CA ASN A 156 17.75 -6.36 -0.99
C ASN A 156 16.94 -5.46 -0.06
N ILE A 157 16.33 -6.03 1.00
CA ILE A 157 15.57 -5.28 1.98
C ILE A 157 16.51 -4.73 3.05
N LYS A 158 17.47 -5.52 3.56
CA LYS A 158 18.45 -5.15 4.61
C LYS A 158 19.13 -3.82 4.31
N GLN A 159 19.58 -3.62 3.08
CA GLN A 159 20.21 -2.37 2.61
C GLN A 159 19.30 -1.12 2.72
N LYS A 160 18.00 -1.30 2.86
CA LYS A 160 16.98 -0.23 2.94
C LYS A 160 16.35 -0.10 4.31
N LEU A 161 16.95 -0.71 5.33
CA LEU A 161 16.50 -0.62 6.71
C LEU A 161 17.43 0.27 7.51
N PHE A 162 16.93 0.87 8.56
CA PHE A 162 17.66 1.65 9.54
C PHE A 162 17.88 0.78 10.79
N LEU A 163 18.93 -0.04 10.75
CA LEU A 163 19.27 -1.02 11.79
C LEU A 163 20.24 -0.44 12.81
N GLY A 164 20.41 -1.12 13.95
CA GLY A 164 21.28 -0.64 15.03
C GLY A 164 20.89 0.77 15.47
N ASP A 165 21.86 1.67 15.48
CA ASP A 165 21.71 3.06 15.91
C ASP A 165 21.09 3.96 14.82
N GLU A 166 21.09 3.53 13.56
CA GLU A 166 20.58 4.31 12.42
C GLU A 166 19.10 4.79 12.60
N THR A 167 18.32 4.09 13.42
CA THR A 167 16.95 4.54 13.76
C THR A 167 16.96 5.85 14.52
N MET A 168 17.85 5.97 15.50
CA MET A 168 17.98 7.20 16.30
C MET A 168 18.74 8.28 15.53
N GLU A 169 19.77 7.89 14.81
CA GLU A 169 20.52 8.79 13.92
C GLU A 169 19.62 9.44 12.87
N PHE A 170 18.67 8.67 12.30
CA PHE A 170 17.72 9.22 11.33
C PHE A 170 16.77 10.25 11.96
N LEU A 171 16.30 10.02 13.18
CA LEU A 171 15.48 11.00 13.91
C LEU A 171 16.29 12.25 14.25
N ASP A 172 17.50 12.07 14.76
CA ASP A 172 18.43 13.17 15.07
C ASP A 172 18.78 14.00 13.83
N TYR A 173 19.08 13.32 12.71
CA TYR A 173 19.31 13.97 11.42
C TYR A 173 18.14 14.87 11.00
N VAL A 174 16.91 14.37 11.08
CA VAL A 174 15.72 15.17 10.74
C VAL A 174 15.54 16.34 11.72
N GLU A 175 15.86 16.13 13.00
CA GLU A 175 15.70 17.11 14.05
C GLU A 175 16.75 18.23 13.97
N ASN A 176 18.02 17.90 13.74
CA ASN A 176 19.14 18.80 13.97
C ASN A 176 19.96 19.15 12.72
N GLU A 177 19.97 18.28 11.70
CA GLU A 177 20.88 18.46 10.55
C GLU A 177 20.17 18.82 9.26
N TYR A 178 18.94 18.29 9.04
CA TYR A 178 18.24 18.42 7.76
C TYR A 178 18.05 19.87 7.32
N GLU A 179 17.85 20.81 8.26
CA GLU A 179 17.63 22.23 7.97
C GLU A 179 18.81 22.92 7.30
N VAL A 180 20.04 22.44 7.52
CA VAL A 180 21.27 23.06 7.01
C VAL A 180 21.28 23.11 5.47
N LYS A 181 20.69 22.10 4.85
CA LYS A 181 20.65 21.96 3.38
C LYS A 181 19.46 22.68 2.72
N LEU A 182 18.58 23.28 3.51
CA LEU A 182 17.35 23.87 3.00
C LEU A 182 17.55 25.34 2.55
N SER A 183 16.91 25.69 1.43
CA SER A 183 16.73 27.10 1.07
C SER A 183 15.85 27.84 2.09
N ASN A 184 15.97 29.16 2.22
CA ASN A 184 15.18 29.96 3.16
C ASN A 184 13.66 29.75 3.01
N ARG A 185 13.18 29.56 1.77
CA ARG A 185 11.77 29.26 1.51
C ARG A 185 11.36 27.88 2.03
N ALA A 186 12.22 26.89 1.88
CA ALA A 186 11.97 25.53 2.36
C ALA A 186 12.04 25.42 3.87
N LYS A 187 12.91 26.22 4.54
CA LYS A 187 13.02 26.29 6.00
C LYS A 187 11.69 26.67 6.67
N SER A 188 10.97 27.66 6.14
CA SER A 188 9.68 28.07 6.71
C SER A 188 8.67 26.93 6.73
N SER A 189 8.57 26.16 5.63
CA SER A 189 7.69 24.98 5.58
C SER A 189 8.20 23.84 6.47
N PHE A 190 9.50 23.66 6.59
CA PHE A 190 10.12 22.67 7.46
C PHE A 190 9.81 22.98 8.93
N TYR A 191 10.09 24.16 9.42
CA TYR A 191 9.82 24.55 10.82
C TYR A 191 8.34 24.47 11.19
N LYS A 192 7.45 24.76 10.25
CA LYS A 192 6.00 24.60 10.48
C LYS A 192 5.62 23.15 10.76
N ASN A 193 6.30 22.18 10.16
CA ASN A 193 5.90 20.77 10.16
C ASN A 193 6.87 19.84 10.89
N LYS A 194 8.04 20.32 11.31
CA LYS A 194 9.14 19.54 11.89
C LYS A 194 8.68 18.59 13.00
N GLU A 195 8.01 19.12 14.01
CA GLU A 195 7.59 18.34 15.18
C GLU A 195 6.54 17.27 14.80
N ARG A 196 5.63 17.61 13.88
CA ARG A 196 4.66 16.63 13.33
C ARG A 196 5.37 15.53 12.56
N ASP A 197 6.28 15.90 11.70
CA ASP A 197 6.99 14.96 10.83
C ASP A 197 7.87 14.01 11.66
N LEU A 198 8.55 14.53 12.69
CA LEU A 198 9.29 13.73 13.67
C LEU A 198 8.37 12.79 14.45
N ALA A 199 7.23 13.28 14.94
CA ALA A 199 6.26 12.44 15.65
C ALA A 199 5.71 11.31 14.79
N ILE A 200 5.44 11.56 13.49
CA ILE A 200 5.00 10.52 12.54
C ILE A 200 6.10 9.49 12.31
N ILE A 201 7.33 9.93 12.04
CA ILE A 201 8.47 9.03 11.79
C ILE A 201 8.74 8.18 13.04
N ALA A 202 8.80 8.81 14.22
CA ALA A 202 9.02 8.12 15.48
C ALA A 202 7.92 7.08 15.77
N LEU A 203 6.63 7.44 15.55
CA LEU A 203 5.52 6.52 15.71
C LEU A 203 5.63 5.32 14.77
N LEU A 204 5.94 5.53 13.49
CA LEU A 204 6.09 4.44 12.51
C LEU A 204 7.24 3.51 12.87
N LEU A 205 8.38 4.04 13.32
CA LEU A 205 9.54 3.27 13.76
C LEU A 205 9.32 2.56 15.09
N ALA A 206 8.51 3.13 16.00
CA ALA A 206 8.28 2.60 17.34
C ALA A 206 7.13 1.60 17.43
N SER A 207 6.15 1.67 16.54
CA SER A 207 4.95 0.81 16.58
C SER A 207 4.87 -0.15 15.41
N GLY A 208 5.46 0.19 14.27
CA GLY A 208 5.37 -0.58 13.04
C GLY A 208 3.96 -0.64 12.43
N VAL A 209 3.07 0.26 12.79
CA VAL A 209 1.72 0.33 12.20
C VAL A 209 1.77 0.59 10.70
N ARG A 210 0.73 0.18 9.98
CA ARG A 210 0.63 0.48 8.55
C ARG A 210 0.37 1.97 8.36
N LEU A 211 0.81 2.50 7.23
CA LEU A 211 0.58 3.92 6.90
C LEU A 211 -0.89 4.32 7.00
N SER A 212 -1.80 3.48 6.49
CA SER A 212 -3.25 3.74 6.60
C SER A 212 -3.75 3.72 8.03
N GLU A 213 -3.18 2.89 8.90
CA GLU A 213 -3.51 2.85 10.33
C GLU A 213 -3.04 4.17 11.00
N ALA A 214 -1.79 4.60 10.76
CA ALA A 214 -1.24 5.84 11.31
C ALA A 214 -2.03 7.09 10.86
N VAL A 215 -2.42 7.16 9.59
CA VAL A 215 -3.22 8.28 9.04
C VAL A 215 -4.60 8.37 9.71
N ASN A 216 -5.21 7.25 10.05
CA ASN A 216 -6.56 7.19 10.60
C ASN A 216 -6.63 7.34 12.13
N LEU A 217 -5.49 7.47 12.82
CA LEU A 217 -5.48 7.71 14.27
C LEU A 217 -6.16 9.04 14.63
N ASP A 218 -6.96 8.99 15.67
CA ASP A 218 -7.52 10.14 16.36
C ASP A 218 -6.79 10.39 17.68
N LEU A 219 -6.99 11.56 18.28
CA LEU A 219 -6.43 11.89 19.60
C LEU A 219 -6.83 10.89 20.69
N LYS A 220 -8.03 10.32 20.62
CA LYS A 220 -8.53 9.32 21.56
C LYS A 220 -7.86 7.96 21.44
N ASP A 221 -7.23 7.67 20.29
CA ASP A 221 -6.64 6.37 20.00
C ASP A 221 -5.20 6.24 20.51
N ILE A 222 -4.62 7.30 21.10
CA ILE A 222 -3.27 7.28 21.65
C ILE A 222 -3.27 7.42 23.17
N ASN A 223 -2.54 6.53 23.84
CA ASN A 223 -2.29 6.60 25.27
C ASN A 223 -0.79 6.70 25.55
N LEU A 224 -0.28 7.92 25.73
CA LEU A 224 1.15 8.19 25.98
C LEU A 224 1.63 7.71 27.35
N LYS A 225 0.71 7.54 28.32
CA LYS A 225 1.08 7.03 29.65
C LYS A 225 1.39 5.53 29.57
N MET A 226 0.59 4.79 28.82
CA MET A 226 0.75 3.34 28.62
C MET A 226 1.62 3.00 27.41
N MET A 227 1.96 4.00 26.56
CA MET A 227 2.65 3.81 25.28
C MET A 227 1.96 2.78 24.38
N VAL A 228 0.67 2.98 24.16
CA VAL A 228 -0.21 2.13 23.34
C VAL A 228 -1.03 2.99 22.40
N ILE A 229 -1.31 2.48 21.22
CA ILE A 229 -2.25 3.06 20.25
C ILE A 229 -3.30 2.02 19.83
N ASP A 230 -4.54 2.46 19.68
CA ASP A 230 -5.62 1.64 19.15
C ASP A 230 -5.76 1.87 17.65
N VAL A 231 -5.71 0.80 16.88
CA VAL A 231 -5.77 0.85 15.42
C VAL A 231 -6.91 0.00 14.87
N THR A 232 -7.43 0.40 13.72
CA THR A 232 -8.36 -0.44 12.96
C THR A 232 -7.59 -1.16 11.85
N ARG A 233 -7.45 -2.48 11.98
CA ARG A 233 -6.79 -3.37 11.03
C ARG A 233 -7.64 -3.58 9.77
N LYS A 234 -7.05 -4.17 8.73
CA LYS A 234 -7.78 -4.60 7.53
C LYS A 234 -8.96 -5.51 7.92
N GLY A 235 -10.13 -5.24 7.37
CA GLY A 235 -11.38 -5.95 7.73
C GLY A 235 -12.12 -5.35 8.92
N GLY A 236 -11.73 -4.16 9.44
CA GLY A 236 -12.45 -3.45 10.49
C GLY A 236 -12.16 -3.93 11.92
N LYS A 237 -11.24 -4.90 12.10
CA LYS A 237 -10.88 -5.41 13.43
C LYS A 237 -10.10 -4.34 14.20
N ARG A 238 -10.53 -4.01 15.41
CA ARG A 238 -9.78 -3.17 16.36
C ARG A 238 -8.65 -3.97 17.01
N ASP A 239 -7.53 -3.33 17.23
CA ASP A 239 -6.34 -3.91 17.81
C ASP A 239 -5.54 -2.84 18.55
N SER A 240 -4.93 -3.20 19.69
CA SER A 240 -4.04 -2.34 20.47
C SER A 240 -2.59 -2.68 20.16
N VAL A 241 -1.79 -1.67 19.84
CA VAL A 241 -0.40 -1.82 19.40
C VAL A 241 0.52 -1.07 20.36
N ASN A 242 1.53 -1.76 20.86
CA ASN A 242 2.55 -1.15 21.72
C ASN A 242 3.44 -0.19 20.91
N VAL A 243 3.85 0.88 21.55
CA VAL A 243 4.74 1.90 20.99
C VAL A 243 6.02 1.94 21.83
N ALA A 244 7.17 1.79 21.22
CA ALA A 244 8.44 1.87 21.92
C ALA A 244 8.63 3.27 22.54
N SER A 245 9.18 3.32 23.75
CA SER A 245 9.26 4.51 24.60
C SER A 245 10.01 5.68 23.99
N PHE A 246 10.97 5.42 23.09
CA PHE A 246 11.73 6.49 22.44
C PHE A 246 10.87 7.44 21.61
N ALA A 247 9.68 7.01 21.17
CA ALA A 247 8.76 7.88 20.43
C ALA A 247 8.02 8.90 21.32
N LYS A 248 7.99 8.67 22.63
CA LYS A 248 7.21 9.47 23.56
C LYS A 248 7.54 10.98 23.49
N PRO A 249 8.80 11.42 23.58
CA PRO A 249 9.14 12.85 23.56
C PRO A 249 8.72 13.53 22.25
N TYR A 250 8.85 12.86 21.10
CA TYR A 250 8.44 13.39 19.81
C TYR A 250 6.91 13.56 19.72
N LEU A 251 6.15 12.59 20.25
CA LEU A 251 4.69 12.65 20.28
C LEU A 251 4.19 13.72 21.24
N GLU A 252 4.75 13.83 22.45
CA GLU A 252 4.41 14.86 23.42
C GLU A 252 4.72 16.26 22.89
N ASN A 253 5.88 16.46 22.28
CA ASN A 253 6.29 17.72 21.67
C ASN A 253 5.30 18.15 20.58
N TYR A 254 4.97 17.25 19.66
CA TYR A 254 3.97 17.53 18.63
C TYR A 254 2.60 17.87 19.23
N LEU A 255 2.09 17.08 20.16
CA LEU A 255 0.78 17.28 20.76
C LEU A 255 0.68 18.62 21.52
N SER A 256 1.77 19.06 22.15
CA SER A 256 1.81 20.35 22.88
C SER A 256 1.61 21.56 21.96
N ILE A 257 1.98 21.46 20.69
CA ILE A 257 1.90 22.58 19.72
C ILE A 257 0.80 22.40 18.68
N ARG A 258 0.23 21.19 18.57
CA ARG A 258 -0.66 20.77 17.50
C ARG A 258 -1.81 21.76 17.27
N ASP A 259 -2.59 22.03 18.30
CA ASP A 259 -3.81 22.83 18.16
C ASP A 259 -3.49 24.27 17.78
N LYS A 260 -2.50 24.89 18.43
CA LYS A 260 -2.05 26.24 18.09
C LYS A 260 -1.42 26.33 16.70
N ARG A 261 -0.56 25.37 16.35
CA ARG A 261 0.21 25.36 15.09
C ARG A 261 -0.68 25.18 13.87
N TYR A 262 -1.69 24.30 13.95
CA TYR A 262 -2.58 23.97 12.86
C TYR A 262 -3.96 24.62 12.97
N LYS A 263 -4.17 25.49 13.96
CA LYS A 263 -5.45 26.18 14.23
C LYS A 263 -6.60 25.17 14.43
N ALA A 264 -6.30 24.06 15.10
CA ALA A 264 -7.26 23.00 15.33
C ALA A 264 -8.26 23.37 16.40
N GLU A 265 -9.52 23.02 16.18
CA GLU A 265 -10.62 23.17 17.12
C GLU A 265 -11.06 21.79 17.66
N LYS A 266 -12.04 21.76 18.55
CA LYS A 266 -12.48 20.50 19.21
C LYS A 266 -12.97 19.42 18.27
N GLN A 267 -13.50 19.79 17.11
CA GLN A 267 -13.93 18.86 16.06
C GLN A 267 -12.78 18.26 15.26
N ASP A 268 -11.58 18.82 15.32
CA ASP A 268 -10.41 18.35 14.60
C ASP A 268 -9.73 17.20 15.36
N VAL A 269 -10.41 16.05 15.42
CA VAL A 269 -10.02 14.90 16.23
C VAL A 269 -8.82 14.12 15.71
N ALA A 270 -8.43 14.31 14.44
CA ALA A 270 -7.32 13.58 13.82
C ALA A 270 -6.01 13.79 14.58
N LEU A 271 -5.26 12.71 14.87
CA LEU A 271 -3.98 12.81 15.57
C LEU A 271 -3.00 13.70 14.80
N PHE A 272 -2.78 13.41 13.52
CA PHE A 272 -1.85 14.18 12.68
C PHE A 272 -2.57 15.09 11.70
N LEU A 273 -2.23 16.37 11.78
CA LEU A 273 -2.86 17.43 10.99
C LEU A 273 -1.91 18.02 9.93
N THR A 274 -2.53 18.51 8.89
CA THR A 274 -1.95 19.44 7.93
C THR A 274 -2.87 20.65 7.79
N GLU A 275 -2.34 21.78 7.36
CA GLU A 275 -3.14 22.99 7.10
C GLU A 275 -3.15 23.27 5.61
N TYR A 276 -4.33 23.45 5.06
CA TYR A 276 -4.53 23.91 3.69
C TYR A 276 -5.43 25.15 3.69
N ARG A 277 -4.93 26.26 3.18
CA ARG A 277 -5.63 27.56 3.15
C ARG A 277 -6.18 27.99 4.51
N GLY A 278 -5.42 27.75 5.57
CA GLY A 278 -5.81 28.13 6.94
C GLY A 278 -6.75 27.14 7.63
N VAL A 279 -7.16 26.07 6.96
CA VAL A 279 -8.06 25.05 7.51
C VAL A 279 -7.27 23.80 7.90
N PRO A 280 -7.42 23.30 9.17
CA PRO A 280 -6.83 22.06 9.58
C PRO A 280 -7.49 20.88 8.87
N ASN A 281 -6.69 19.91 8.48
CA ASN A 281 -7.15 18.68 7.84
C ASN A 281 -6.31 17.50 8.34
N ARG A 282 -6.91 16.31 8.41
CA ARG A 282 -6.15 15.07 8.58
C ARG A 282 -5.08 14.95 7.49
N ILE A 283 -3.85 14.65 7.86
CA ILE A 283 -2.78 14.39 6.88
C ILE A 283 -3.13 13.19 6.01
N ASP A 284 -2.84 13.27 4.73
CA ASP A 284 -3.05 12.14 3.82
C ASP A 284 -1.82 11.23 3.72
N ALA A 285 -2.06 9.97 3.30
CA ALA A 285 -1.03 8.95 3.18
C ALA A 285 0.09 9.37 2.20
N SER A 286 -0.26 10.03 1.10
CA SER A 286 0.73 10.43 0.08
C SER A 286 1.64 11.55 0.59
N SER A 287 1.16 12.41 1.48
CA SER A 287 1.97 13.42 2.15
C SER A 287 3.01 12.79 3.08
N ILE A 288 2.61 11.77 3.86
CA ILE A 288 3.55 11.02 4.71
C ILE A 288 4.56 10.25 3.85
N GLU A 289 4.13 9.60 2.77
CA GLU A 289 5.06 8.90 1.86
C GLU A 289 6.11 9.83 1.27
N LYS A 290 5.69 11.01 0.79
CA LYS A 290 6.59 12.02 0.24
C LYS A 290 7.53 12.56 1.30
N MET A 291 7.03 12.82 2.49
CA MET A 291 7.80 13.31 3.63
C MET A 291 8.87 12.30 4.05
N VAL A 292 8.51 11.03 4.28
CA VAL A 292 9.46 9.96 4.63
C VAL A 292 10.49 9.76 3.50
N ALA A 293 10.05 9.74 2.25
CA ALA A 293 10.93 9.58 1.10
C ALA A 293 11.95 10.72 0.99
N LYS A 294 11.51 11.96 1.25
CA LYS A 294 12.36 13.16 1.22
C LYS A 294 13.46 13.09 2.28
N TYR A 295 13.10 12.88 3.54
CA TYR A 295 14.09 12.85 4.63
C TYR A 295 15.04 11.65 4.53
N SER A 296 14.51 10.48 4.19
CA SER A 296 15.32 9.26 4.10
C SER A 296 16.29 9.26 2.93
N GLN A 297 15.90 9.85 1.79
CA GLN A 297 16.77 10.00 0.62
C GLN A 297 17.98 10.87 0.94
N ASP A 298 17.79 11.90 1.74
CA ASP A 298 18.83 12.86 2.10
C ASP A 298 19.72 12.33 3.25
N PHE A 299 19.17 11.50 4.14
CA PHE A 299 19.93 10.83 5.20
C PHE A 299 20.84 9.71 4.67
N LYS A 300 20.27 8.76 3.92
CA LYS A 300 21.01 7.57 3.45
C LYS A 300 20.47 7.05 2.13
N ILE A 301 19.22 6.63 2.10
CA ILE A 301 18.56 6.01 0.96
C ILE A 301 17.06 6.22 1.03
N ARG A 302 16.44 6.50 -0.11
CA ARG A 302 15.00 6.63 -0.20
C ARG A 302 14.26 5.38 0.29
N VAL A 303 13.47 5.54 1.32
CA VAL A 303 12.60 4.49 1.85
C VAL A 303 11.13 4.94 1.89
N THR A 304 10.24 3.98 2.12
CA THR A 304 8.80 4.21 2.30
C THR A 304 8.40 3.92 3.76
N PRO A 305 7.24 4.38 4.23
CA PRO A 305 6.72 4.02 5.55
C PRO A 305 6.68 2.51 5.79
N HIS A 306 6.43 1.73 4.75
CA HIS A 306 6.48 0.26 4.86
C HIS A 306 7.89 -0.27 5.20
N LYS A 307 8.95 0.41 4.75
CA LYS A 307 10.33 0.05 5.13
C LYS A 307 10.65 0.42 6.58
N LEU A 308 10.09 1.51 7.12
CA LEU A 308 10.20 1.83 8.55
C LEU A 308 9.54 0.74 9.41
N ARG A 309 8.41 0.21 8.97
CA ARG A 309 7.77 -0.95 9.61
C ARG A 309 8.64 -2.21 9.52
N HIS A 310 9.30 -2.47 8.39
CA HIS A 310 10.27 -3.57 8.29
C HIS A 310 11.48 -3.35 9.21
N THR A 311 11.93 -2.11 9.38
CA THR A 311 13.00 -1.76 10.35
C THR A 311 12.63 -2.20 11.77
N LEU A 312 11.44 -1.81 12.27
CA LEU A 312 10.97 -2.26 13.59
C LEU A 312 10.88 -3.78 13.65
N ALA A 313 10.27 -4.42 12.64
CA ALA A 313 10.09 -5.86 12.63
C ALA A 313 11.43 -6.62 12.73
N THR A 314 12.43 -6.17 11.99
CA THR A 314 13.78 -6.74 12.00
C THR A 314 14.45 -6.53 13.36
N ARG A 315 14.40 -5.31 13.93
CA ARG A 315 14.95 -5.01 15.25
C ARG A 315 14.27 -5.80 16.37
N LEU A 316 12.93 -5.92 16.31
CA LEU A 316 12.17 -6.68 17.30
C LEU A 316 12.50 -8.18 17.20
N TYR A 317 12.62 -8.71 15.97
CA TYR A 317 13.05 -10.09 15.78
C TYR A 317 14.48 -10.31 16.27
N ASP A 318 15.39 -9.39 15.96
CA ASP A 318 16.77 -9.48 16.42
C ASP A 318 16.88 -9.53 17.94
N ALA A 319 16.13 -8.67 18.63
CA ALA A 319 16.14 -8.60 20.10
C ALA A 319 15.46 -9.80 20.78
N THR A 320 14.45 -10.43 20.14
CA THR A 320 13.61 -11.44 20.79
C THR A 320 13.76 -12.84 20.21
N LYS A 321 14.29 -12.96 19.00
CA LYS A 321 14.32 -14.17 18.17
C LYS A 321 12.96 -14.86 18.03
N SER A 322 11.86 -14.13 18.27
CA SER A 322 10.50 -14.62 18.29
C SER A 322 9.66 -14.10 17.12
N GLN A 323 9.36 -14.95 16.14
CA GLN A 323 8.45 -14.64 15.04
C GLN A 323 7.02 -14.36 15.54
N VAL A 324 6.62 -15.01 16.64
CA VAL A 324 5.29 -14.84 17.23
C VAL A 324 5.11 -13.41 17.75
N LEU A 325 6.08 -12.89 18.52
CA LEU A 325 6.04 -11.52 19.03
C LEU A 325 6.02 -10.49 17.89
N VAL A 326 6.84 -10.68 16.86
CA VAL A 326 6.83 -9.80 15.68
C VAL A 326 5.50 -9.86 14.95
N SER A 327 4.94 -11.06 14.77
CA SER A 327 3.64 -11.25 14.12
C SER A 327 2.50 -10.56 14.87
N HIS A 328 2.49 -10.68 16.21
CA HIS A 328 1.53 -10.00 17.08
C HIS A 328 1.64 -8.48 16.98
N GLN A 329 2.86 -7.92 17.17
CA GLN A 329 3.10 -6.48 17.09
C GLN A 329 2.62 -5.89 15.75
N LEU A 330 2.91 -6.61 14.66
CA LEU A 330 2.58 -6.14 13.32
C LEU A 330 1.14 -6.48 12.90
N GLY A 331 0.43 -7.36 13.59
CA GLY A 331 -0.88 -7.86 13.17
C GLY A 331 -0.80 -8.57 11.81
N HIS A 332 0.13 -9.53 11.69
CA HIS A 332 0.21 -10.41 10.53
C HIS A 332 -0.78 -11.57 10.70
N ALA A 333 -1.52 -11.89 9.63
CA ALA A 333 -2.45 -13.01 9.64
C ALA A 333 -1.73 -14.38 9.58
N SER A 334 -0.43 -14.38 9.21
CA SER A 334 0.39 -15.59 9.07
C SER A 334 1.84 -15.29 9.41
N THR A 335 2.51 -16.23 10.08
CA THR A 335 3.93 -16.17 10.41
C THR A 335 4.84 -16.24 9.19
N GLN A 336 4.38 -16.81 8.06
CA GLN A 336 5.14 -16.85 6.80
C GLN A 336 5.63 -15.47 6.32
N VAL A 337 4.89 -14.40 6.62
CA VAL A 337 5.32 -13.03 6.32
C VAL A 337 6.49 -12.62 7.21
N THR A 338 6.64 -13.27 8.36
CA THR A 338 7.66 -12.99 9.38
C THR A 338 8.96 -13.76 9.11
N ASP A 339 8.92 -14.85 8.33
CA ASP A 339 10.11 -15.63 7.93
C ASP A 339 11.20 -14.78 7.26
N LEU A 340 10.78 -13.72 6.58
CA LEU A 340 11.70 -12.76 5.96
C LEU A 340 12.69 -12.14 6.98
N TYR A 341 12.22 -11.86 8.19
CA TYR A 341 13.05 -11.21 9.21
C TYR A 341 14.09 -12.17 9.79
N THR A 342 13.80 -13.46 9.83
CA THR A 342 14.77 -14.49 10.16
C THR A 342 15.97 -14.45 9.21
N HIS A 343 15.69 -14.36 7.91
CA HIS A 343 16.76 -14.29 6.90
C HIS A 343 17.53 -12.96 6.90
N ILE A 344 16.93 -11.86 7.39
CA ILE A 344 17.64 -10.56 7.48
C ILE A 344 18.62 -10.56 8.64
N VAL A 345 18.28 -11.22 9.75
CA VAL A 345 19.04 -11.20 11.01
C VAL A 345 20.03 -12.36 11.12
N ASN A 346 19.77 -13.46 10.38
CA ASN A 346 20.53 -14.71 10.59
C ASN A 346 21.88 -14.66 9.86
N ASP A 347 22.91 -14.22 10.58
CA ASP A 347 24.31 -14.34 10.16
C ASP A 347 24.93 -15.68 10.61
N GLU A 348 24.15 -16.61 11.22
CA GLU A 348 24.65 -17.90 11.72
C GLU A 348 25.32 -18.73 10.63
N GLN A 349 24.71 -18.79 9.43
CA GLN A 349 25.30 -19.52 8.30
C GLN A 349 26.63 -18.89 7.85
N LYS A 350 26.73 -17.56 7.84
CA LYS A 350 27.97 -16.85 7.51
C LYS A 350 29.01 -17.07 8.59
N ASN A 351 28.63 -16.92 9.86
CA ASN A 351 29.50 -17.16 11.00
C ASN A 351 30.00 -18.63 11.04
N ALA A 352 29.14 -19.58 10.70
CA ALA A 352 29.51 -20.99 10.59
C ALA A 352 30.52 -21.23 9.46
N LEU A 353 30.35 -20.57 8.31
CA LEU A 353 31.29 -20.66 7.18
C LEU A 353 32.63 -19.97 7.49
N ASP A 354 32.61 -18.83 8.20
CA ASP A 354 33.82 -18.09 8.59
C ASP A 354 34.65 -18.85 9.66
N ASN A 355 34.05 -19.88 10.30
CA ASN A 355 34.70 -20.75 11.30
C ASN A 355 35.20 -22.10 10.73
N LEU A 356 35.04 -22.34 9.42
CA LEU A 356 35.61 -23.52 8.73
C LEU A 356 37.01 -23.24 8.24
#